data_7819539b223214b35f6b77aab7710475
#
_entry.id   7819539b223214b35f6b77aab7710475
#
_cell.length_a   1.000
_cell.length_b   1.000
_cell.length_c   1.000
_cell.angle_alpha   90.00
_cell.angle_beta   90.00
_cell.angle_gamma   90.00
#
_symmetry.space_group_name_H-M   'P 1'
#
loop_
_entity.id
_entity.type
_entity.pdbx_description
1 polymer ?
#
loop_
_entity_poly.entity_id
_entity_poly.type
_entity_poly.pdbx_seq_one_letter_code
_entity_poly.pdbx_strand_id
1 'polypeptide(L)'
;MSNLQFQNDLDRLTEVLPQKVKKHISYEKMEDVIEIVLDIGRTPEIRHAGGKIEYLGEEFVTEDDINYITSRIQEFTSDNRSGIPGTLHRISAIRNRQGKVIGLTCRIGRVVTGTIACIKDICMMNKSILFLGRPG
;
A
#
# COMPACT_ATOMS: atom_id res chain seq x y z
N MET A 1 -11.68 -10.43 -12.64
CA MET A 1 -11.87 -9.91 -11.29
C MET A 1 -11.77 -8.42 -11.32
N SER A 2 -12.65 -7.98 -10.80
CA SER A 2 -13.44 -6.85 -11.11
C SER A 2 -12.98 -5.64 -10.31
N ASN A 3 -13.26 -4.50 -10.84
CA ASN A 3 -13.20 -3.21 -10.18
C ASN A 3 -13.83 -3.25 -8.76
N LEU A 4 -14.80 -4.13 -8.52
CA LEU A 4 -15.46 -4.29 -7.22
C LEU A 4 -14.50 -4.79 -6.11
N GLN A 5 -13.63 -5.76 -6.42
CA GLN A 5 -12.66 -6.26 -5.44
C GLN A 5 -11.67 -5.15 -5.07
N PHE A 6 -11.18 -4.41 -6.07
CA PHE A 6 -10.27 -3.29 -5.82
C PHE A 6 -10.95 -2.16 -5.03
N GLN A 7 -12.22 -1.87 -5.31
CA GLN A 7 -12.99 -0.91 -4.51
C GLN A 7 -13.10 -1.34 -3.05
N ASN A 8 -13.46 -2.59 -2.80
CA ASN A 8 -13.57 -3.11 -1.44
C ASN A 8 -12.22 -3.08 -0.70
N ASP A 9 -11.13 -3.40 -1.39
CA ASP A 9 -9.80 -3.34 -0.80
C ASP A 9 -9.38 -1.89 -0.52
N LEU A 10 -9.74 -0.97 -1.41
CA LEU A 10 -9.50 0.46 -1.21
C LEU A 10 -10.30 1.03 -0.05
N ASP A 11 -11.56 0.61 0.11
CA ASP A 11 -12.40 1.01 1.24
C ASP A 11 -11.76 0.60 2.57
N ARG A 12 -11.24 -0.63 2.66
CA ARG A 12 -10.52 -1.11 3.84
C ARG A 12 -9.25 -0.30 4.13
N LEU A 13 -8.52 0.11 3.10
CA LEU A 13 -7.38 1.01 3.27
C LEU A 13 -7.83 2.37 3.81
N THR A 14 -8.89 2.95 3.25
CA THR A 14 -9.36 4.27 3.69
C THR A 14 -9.86 4.27 5.13
N GLU A 15 -10.38 3.16 5.64
CA GLU A 15 -10.80 3.02 7.04
C GLU A 15 -9.66 3.23 8.04
N VAL A 16 -8.44 2.90 7.67
CA VAL A 16 -7.26 3.04 8.54
C VAL A 16 -6.54 4.38 8.35
N LEU A 17 -6.90 5.16 7.33
CA LEU A 17 -6.28 6.46 7.06
C LEU A 17 -6.94 7.61 7.82
N PRO A 18 -6.17 8.60 8.30
CA PRO A 18 -6.73 9.78 8.93
C PRO A 18 -7.53 10.64 7.94
N GLN A 19 -8.49 11.40 8.43
CA GLN A 19 -9.42 12.18 7.62
C GLN A 19 -8.74 13.14 6.65
N LYS A 20 -7.62 13.74 7.04
CA LYS A 20 -6.84 14.66 6.18
C LYS A 20 -6.29 13.99 4.92
N VAL A 21 -6.08 12.68 4.95
CA VAL A 21 -5.67 11.87 3.79
C VAL A 21 -6.90 11.30 3.09
N LYS A 22 -7.80 10.71 3.86
CA LYS A 22 -9.01 10.03 3.38
C LYS A 22 -9.87 10.90 2.47
N LYS A 23 -10.05 12.18 2.82
CA LYS A 23 -10.86 13.13 2.02
C LYS A 23 -10.33 13.36 0.59
N HIS A 24 -9.07 13.04 0.32
CA HIS A 24 -8.44 13.18 -0.99
C HIS A 24 -8.40 11.90 -1.81
N ILE A 25 -8.89 10.79 -1.25
CA ILE A 25 -8.86 9.48 -1.90
C ILE A 25 -10.21 9.21 -2.57
N SER A 26 -10.19 8.95 -3.87
CA SER A 26 -11.33 8.46 -4.64
C SER A 26 -10.89 7.26 -5.47
N TYR A 27 -11.84 6.44 -5.87
CA TYR A 27 -11.56 5.26 -6.69
C TYR A 27 -10.83 5.64 -8.00
N GLU A 28 -11.35 6.66 -8.71
CA GLU A 28 -10.78 7.11 -9.98
C GLU A 28 -9.35 7.62 -9.81
N LYS A 29 -9.11 8.36 -8.73
CA LYS A 29 -7.78 8.89 -8.42
C LYS A 29 -6.77 7.80 -8.11
N MET A 30 -7.22 6.71 -7.50
CA MET A 30 -6.37 5.60 -7.06
C MET A 30 -6.09 4.56 -8.14
N GLU A 31 -6.66 4.71 -9.33
CA GLU A 31 -6.57 3.70 -10.38
C GLU A 31 -5.13 3.36 -10.77
N ASP A 32 -4.25 4.35 -10.86
CA ASP A 32 -2.84 4.20 -11.23
C ASP A 32 -1.87 4.46 -10.06
N VAL A 33 -2.37 4.59 -8.85
CA VAL A 33 -1.54 4.84 -7.67
C VAL A 33 -0.80 3.57 -7.24
N ILE A 34 0.50 3.73 -6.99
CA ILE A 34 1.37 2.67 -6.50
C ILE A 34 1.46 2.71 -4.98
N GLU A 35 1.64 3.89 -4.39
CA GLU A 35 1.83 4.04 -2.96
C GLU A 35 1.39 5.40 -2.43
N ILE A 36 1.04 5.41 -1.14
CA ILE A 36 0.80 6.62 -0.35
C ILE A 36 1.92 6.73 0.66
N VAL A 37 2.57 7.89 0.73
CA VAL A 37 3.68 8.13 1.65
C VAL A 37 3.29 9.18 2.69
N LEU A 38 3.47 8.83 3.95
CA LEU A 38 3.13 9.64 5.11
C LEU A 38 4.35 9.79 6.01
N ASP A 39 5.05 10.90 5.90
CA ASP A 39 6.20 11.23 6.74
C ASP A 39 5.88 12.40 7.67
N ILE A 40 6.17 12.28 8.95
CA ILE A 40 5.93 13.35 9.93
C ILE A 40 6.63 14.62 9.49
N GLY A 41 5.88 15.74 9.50
CA GLY A 41 6.38 17.06 9.10
C GLY A 41 6.36 17.33 7.61
N ARG A 42 5.82 16.40 6.81
CA ARG A 42 5.64 16.57 5.36
C ARG A 42 4.17 16.44 4.96
N THR A 43 3.83 17.03 3.85
CA THR A 43 2.51 16.82 3.23
C THR A 43 2.39 15.38 2.76
N PRO A 44 1.26 14.70 2.99
CA PRO A 44 1.02 13.38 2.42
C PRO A 44 1.18 13.38 0.91
N GLU A 45 1.82 12.36 0.36
CA GLU A 45 2.01 12.25 -1.07
C GLU A 45 1.48 10.93 -1.63
N ILE A 46 0.98 10.99 -2.85
CA ILE A 46 0.61 9.83 -3.66
C ILE A 46 1.64 9.68 -4.79
N ARG A 47 2.11 8.48 -4.99
CA ARG A 47 2.99 8.12 -6.10
C ARG A 47 2.25 7.28 -7.11
N HIS A 48 2.22 7.76 -8.34
CA HIS A 48 1.54 7.12 -9.46
C HIS A 48 2.50 6.26 -10.28
N ALA A 49 1.95 5.30 -11.02
CA ALA A 49 2.69 4.61 -12.06
C ALA A 49 3.29 5.62 -13.05
N GLY A 50 4.54 5.38 -13.46
CA GLY A 50 5.25 6.34 -14.32
C GLY A 50 6.00 7.45 -13.59
N GLY A 51 5.98 7.46 -12.25
CA GLY A 51 6.81 8.36 -11.43
C GLY A 51 6.21 9.73 -11.11
N LYS A 52 4.96 9.98 -11.47
CA LYS A 52 4.26 11.20 -11.05
C LYS A 52 4.03 11.19 -9.55
N ILE A 53 4.31 12.31 -8.89
CA ILE A 53 4.05 12.54 -7.46
C ILE A 53 2.97 13.62 -7.32
N GLU A 54 2.00 13.37 -6.47
CA GLU A 54 0.93 14.29 -6.13
C GLU A 54 0.87 14.47 -4.61
N TYR A 55 0.81 15.73 -4.15
CA TYR A 55 0.66 16.05 -2.73
C TYR A 55 -0.82 16.19 -2.37
N LEU A 56 -1.20 15.65 -1.20
CA LEU A 56 -2.59 15.63 -0.73
C LEU A 56 -2.84 16.78 0.25
N GLY A 57 -3.44 17.86 -0.25
CA GLY A 57 -3.76 19.01 0.58
C GLY A 57 -2.54 19.83 0.98
N GLU A 58 -2.69 20.60 2.05
CA GLU A 58 -1.66 21.51 2.57
C GLU A 58 -1.24 21.17 4.00
N GLU A 59 -1.94 20.26 4.66
CA GLU A 59 -1.65 19.86 6.03
C GLU A 59 -0.48 18.87 6.08
N PHE A 60 0.39 19.05 7.07
CA PHE A 60 1.48 18.11 7.30
C PHE A 60 1.01 16.89 8.09
N VAL A 61 1.68 15.76 7.85
CA VAL A 61 1.52 14.56 8.66
C VAL A 61 2.05 14.83 10.06
N THR A 62 1.26 14.48 11.06
CA THR A 62 1.61 14.60 12.48
C THR A 62 1.86 13.24 13.11
N GLU A 63 2.41 13.24 14.32
CA GLU A 63 2.56 12.02 15.13
C GLU A 63 1.20 11.38 15.40
N ASP A 64 0.16 12.17 15.66
CA ASP A 64 -1.20 11.66 15.88
C ASP A 64 -1.75 10.94 14.65
N ASP A 65 -1.42 11.40 13.44
CA ASP A 65 -1.80 10.72 12.21
C ASP A 65 -1.15 9.34 12.10
N ILE A 66 0.13 9.25 12.42
CA ILE A 66 0.87 7.97 12.43
C ILE A 66 0.26 7.02 13.48
N ASN A 67 0.01 7.53 14.69
CA ASN A 67 -0.60 6.74 15.77
C ASN A 67 -2.01 6.28 15.42
N TYR A 68 -2.78 7.11 14.72
CA TYR A 68 -4.11 6.75 14.23
C TYR A 68 -4.06 5.51 13.33
N ILE A 69 -3.11 5.48 12.39
CA ILE A 69 -2.94 4.36 11.47
C ILE A 69 -2.42 3.12 12.21
N THR A 70 -1.36 3.27 12.98
CA THR A 70 -0.70 2.13 13.65
C THR A 70 -1.60 1.45 14.67
N SER A 71 -2.54 2.17 15.27
CA SER A 71 -3.53 1.60 16.19
C SER A 71 -4.63 0.77 15.50
N ARG A 72 -4.77 0.89 14.18
CA ARG A 72 -5.83 0.26 13.37
C ARG A 72 -5.34 -0.87 12.47
N ILE A 73 -4.04 -1.13 12.45
CA ILE A 73 -3.42 -2.19 11.69
C ILE A 73 -2.78 -3.22 12.63
N GLN A 74 -2.37 -4.35 12.08
CA GLN A 74 -1.62 -5.36 12.83
C GLN A 74 -0.24 -4.83 13.22
N GLU A 75 0.36 -5.43 14.23
CA GLU A 75 1.73 -5.11 14.62
C GLU A 75 2.70 -5.32 13.45
N PHE A 76 3.71 -4.48 13.38
CA PHE A 76 4.76 -4.62 12.38
C PHE A 76 5.62 -5.85 12.66
N THR A 77 5.96 -6.57 11.61
CA THR A 77 6.94 -7.66 11.65
C THR A 77 8.34 -7.13 11.92
N SER A 78 9.31 -8.02 12.11
CA SER A 78 10.72 -7.66 12.36
C SER A 78 11.34 -6.83 11.23
N ASP A 79 10.81 -6.94 10.00
CA ASP A 79 11.22 -6.15 8.84
C ASP A 79 10.35 -4.90 8.62
N ASN A 80 9.64 -4.44 9.66
CA ASN A 80 8.80 -3.22 9.69
C ASN A 80 7.67 -3.22 8.65
N ARG A 81 7.04 -4.36 8.44
CA ARG A 81 5.90 -4.50 7.52
C ARG A 81 4.65 -4.92 8.27
N SER A 82 3.51 -4.43 7.80
CA SER A 82 2.18 -4.84 8.25
C SER A 82 1.24 -4.92 7.04
N GLY A 83 0.13 -5.61 7.21
CA GLY A 83 -0.91 -5.71 6.20
C GLY A 83 -2.25 -5.23 6.73
N ILE A 84 -3.20 -5.09 5.83
CA ILE A 84 -4.61 -4.89 6.14
C ILE A 84 -5.32 -6.20 5.83
N PRO A 85 -5.95 -6.85 6.83
CA PRO A 85 -6.56 -8.17 6.65
C PRO A 85 -7.53 -8.23 5.46
N GLY A 86 -7.42 -9.26 4.66
CA GLY A 86 -8.28 -9.48 3.50
C GLY A 86 -7.95 -8.62 2.28
N THR A 87 -6.83 -7.90 2.30
CA THR A 87 -6.35 -7.09 1.18
C THR A 87 -4.92 -7.46 0.79
N LEU A 88 -4.47 -7.00 -0.38
CA LEU A 88 -3.08 -7.11 -0.82
C LEU A 88 -2.26 -5.86 -0.48
N HIS A 89 -2.86 -4.87 0.20
CA HIS A 89 -2.15 -3.67 0.64
C HIS A 89 -1.10 -4.02 1.69
N ARG A 90 0.02 -3.32 1.62
CA ARG A 90 1.11 -3.47 2.58
C ARG A 90 1.54 -2.12 3.11
N ILE A 91 1.73 -2.04 4.42
CA ILE A 91 2.21 -0.84 5.10
C ILE A 91 3.60 -1.14 5.64
N SER A 92 4.55 -0.29 5.28
CA SER A 92 5.93 -0.34 5.78
C SER A 92 6.18 0.85 6.70
N ALA A 93 6.80 0.59 7.85
CA ALA A 93 7.18 1.62 8.81
C ALA A 93 8.61 2.07 8.61
N ILE A 94 8.82 3.39 8.72
CA ILE A 94 10.14 4.00 8.85
C ILE A 94 10.29 4.42 10.30
N ARG A 95 11.37 3.98 10.95
CA ARG A 95 11.66 4.28 12.36
C ARG A 95 12.88 5.18 12.49
N ASN A 96 12.86 6.04 13.50
CA ASN A 96 14.04 6.78 13.91
C ASN A 96 15.00 5.89 14.71
N ARG A 97 16.14 6.44 15.13
CA ARG A 97 17.16 5.72 15.91
C ARG A 97 16.64 5.20 17.25
N GLN A 98 15.59 5.81 17.79
CA GLN A 98 14.96 5.41 19.06
C GLN A 98 13.87 4.34 18.88
N GLY A 99 13.64 3.89 17.65
CA GLY A 99 12.63 2.89 17.32
C GLY A 99 11.22 3.43 17.14
N LYS A 100 11.02 4.74 17.20
CA LYS A 100 9.71 5.36 16.99
C LYS A 100 9.37 5.42 15.50
N VAL A 101 8.14 5.08 15.14
CA VAL A 101 7.64 5.21 13.78
C VAL A 101 7.47 6.68 13.43
N ILE A 102 8.20 7.14 12.43
CA ILE A 102 8.18 8.52 11.94
C ILE A 102 7.61 8.66 10.54
N GLY A 103 7.38 7.57 9.86
CA GLY A 103 6.80 7.55 8.53
C GLY A 103 6.16 6.20 8.21
N LEU A 104 5.23 6.23 7.28
CA LEU A 104 4.56 5.04 6.75
C LEU A 104 4.50 5.12 5.24
N THR A 105 4.74 4.01 4.58
CA THR A 105 4.50 3.84 3.14
C THR A 105 3.43 2.78 2.95
N CYS A 106 2.29 3.18 2.41
CA CYS A 106 1.17 2.30 2.12
C CYS A 106 1.23 1.90 0.64
N ARG A 107 1.65 0.68 0.36
CA ARG A 107 1.68 0.14 -1.00
C ARG A 107 0.28 -0.35 -1.39
N ILE A 108 -0.22 0.14 -2.51
CA ILE A 108 -1.52 -0.26 -3.03
C ILE A 108 -1.37 -1.62 -3.71
N GLY A 109 -1.98 -2.64 -3.11
CA GLY A 109 -1.99 -4.00 -3.65
C GLY A 109 -3.10 -4.16 -4.68
N ARG A 110 -2.78 -4.79 -5.81
CA ARG A 110 -3.73 -5.11 -6.88
C ARG A 110 -3.57 -6.55 -7.31
N VAL A 111 -4.67 -7.15 -7.70
CA VAL A 111 -4.64 -8.43 -8.41
C VAL A 111 -4.34 -8.15 -9.88
N VAL A 112 -3.29 -8.75 -10.39
CA VAL A 112 -2.94 -8.71 -11.81
C VAL A 112 -3.33 -10.06 -12.41
N THR A 113 -4.20 -10.04 -13.41
CA THR A 113 -4.68 -11.25 -14.10
C THR A 113 -4.16 -11.29 -15.54
N GLY A 114 -4.04 -12.49 -16.10
CA GLY A 114 -3.65 -12.69 -17.48
C GLY A 114 -2.14 -12.81 -17.72
N THR A 115 -1.28 -12.30 -16.87
CA THR A 115 0.18 -12.38 -17.02
C THR A 115 0.72 -13.81 -16.92
N ILE A 116 0.01 -14.69 -16.23
CA ILE A 116 0.36 -16.11 -16.08
C ILE A 116 0.03 -16.95 -17.33
N ALA A 117 -0.70 -16.39 -18.30
CA ALA A 117 -1.18 -17.14 -19.46
C ALA A 117 -0.06 -17.87 -20.23
N CYS A 118 1.14 -17.26 -20.31
CA CYS A 118 2.27 -17.84 -21.02
C CYS A 118 2.88 -19.08 -20.34
N ILE A 119 2.61 -19.31 -19.04
CA ILE A 119 3.14 -20.45 -18.27
C ILE A 119 2.03 -21.23 -17.55
N LYS A 120 0.79 -20.97 -17.89
CA LYS A 120 -0.38 -21.58 -17.21
C LYS A 120 -0.34 -23.10 -17.26
N ASP A 121 0.01 -23.66 -18.39
CA ASP A 121 0.17 -25.11 -18.59
C ASP A 121 1.21 -25.71 -17.65
N ILE A 122 2.35 -25.04 -17.50
CA ILE A 122 3.42 -25.43 -16.56
C ILE A 122 2.91 -25.38 -15.12
N CYS A 123 2.18 -24.32 -14.74
CA CYS A 123 1.61 -24.18 -13.40
C CYS A 123 0.57 -25.25 -13.06
N MET A 124 -0.10 -25.79 -14.06
CA MET A 124 -1.08 -26.88 -13.89
C MET A 124 -0.43 -28.27 -13.77
N MET A 125 0.86 -28.39 -14.01
CA MET A 125 1.61 -29.64 -13.77
C MET A 125 1.74 -29.85 -12.26
N ASN A 126 1.45 -31.03 -11.77
CA ASN A 126 1.62 -31.37 -10.35
C ASN A 126 3.10 -31.62 -10.01
N LYS A 127 3.93 -30.59 -10.17
CA LYS A 127 5.38 -30.62 -9.96
C LYS A 127 5.86 -29.31 -9.34
N SER A 128 7.00 -29.36 -8.66
CA SER A 128 7.68 -28.17 -8.16
C SER A 128 8.29 -27.37 -9.31
N ILE A 129 8.19 -26.06 -9.23
CA ILE A 129 8.70 -25.12 -10.24
C ILE A 129 9.69 -24.17 -9.56
N LEU A 130 10.86 -24.00 -10.19
CA LEU A 130 11.85 -23.01 -9.79
C LEU A 130 11.96 -21.94 -10.86
N PHE A 131 11.72 -20.67 -10.47
CA PHE A 131 11.89 -19.52 -11.36
C PHE A 131 13.26 -18.87 -11.12
N LEU A 132 13.99 -18.65 -12.20
CA LEU A 132 15.27 -17.94 -12.19
C LEU A 132 15.17 -16.72 -13.10
N GLY A 133 15.55 -15.56 -12.59
CA GLY A 133 15.52 -14.32 -13.36
C GLY A 133 16.00 -13.13 -12.56
N ARG A 134 16.04 -11.98 -13.21
CA ARG A 134 16.32 -10.71 -12.52
C ARG A 134 15.11 -10.27 -11.70
N PRO A 135 15.32 -9.64 -10.53
CA PRO A 135 14.24 -9.01 -9.76
C PRO A 135 13.54 -7.89 -10.58
N GLY A 136 12.23 -7.74 -10.39
CA GLY A 136 11.48 -6.66 -11.00
C GLY A 136 10.33 -7.08 -11.89
#